data_4ed53ccbb5daa64043c277a6f98f3ab5
#
_entry.id   4ed53ccbb5daa64043c277a6f98f3ab5
#
_cell.length_a   1.000
_cell.length_b   1.000
_cell.length_c   1.000
_cell.angle_alpha   90.00
_cell.angle_beta   90.00
_cell.angle_gamma   90.00
#
_symmetry.space_group_name_H-M   'P 1'
#
loop_
_entity.id
_entity.type
_entity.pdbx_description
1 polymer ?
#
loop_
_entity_poly.entity_id
_entity_poly.type
_entity_poly.pdbx_seq_one_letter_code
_entity_poly.pdbx_strand_id
1 'polypeptide(L)'
;MDWRYLEIYDDTEDPCGLMYYKGIYHNFYQYNPHCALWCWGDITWGHSVSTDLVNWIQLEPVIEPDNPSDIDGCWTGSATILSGGQPVILYTGGSRDKCQVQNLVHPKNPSDPYLREWTKTGNNPVIQPVVPGLNRSQFRDPTTGWIGPDGLWRIAVGAELKSYTAALLYKSEDFLSWTRVDHPLYSQNLSNIVECNMWECLDFFAVLPGNNTGLDMSAAILRGTKHALKMSVGYFDKYLIGVYDLKRDAFVPDTIVDDCRLWLKIDYGNFYASKSFFDSKKGRRIIWGWSKEADCRSDDVAKGWAGIHTIPRTIWLDSNGKQLLQWPVDEIESLRTNEINHQGLELNKGDMFEINGVDTFQADVEIYFELTSINAAEP
;
A
#
# COMPACT_ATOMS: atom_id res chain seq x y z
N MET A 1 23.09 18.87 -1.86
CA MET A 1 21.80 18.90 -1.15
C MET A 1 21.54 17.48 -0.68
N ASP A 2 21.50 17.28 0.63
CA ASP A 2 21.39 15.93 1.20
C ASP A 2 19.98 15.38 0.92
N TRP A 3 19.90 14.38 0.08
CA TRP A 3 18.72 13.54 -0.06
C TRP A 3 18.58 12.70 1.19
N ARG A 4 18.17 13.28 2.29
CA ARG A 4 17.67 12.47 3.39
C ARG A 4 16.22 12.09 3.09
N TYR A 5 16.06 11.34 2.01
CA TYR A 5 14.89 10.47 1.89
C TYR A 5 14.98 9.52 3.07
N LEU A 6 14.05 9.66 3.97
CA LEU A 6 13.83 8.83 5.14
C LEU A 6 14.95 7.75 5.29
N GLU A 7 16.18 8.17 5.64
CA GLU A 7 17.14 7.24 6.23
C GLU A 7 16.53 6.87 7.58
N ILE A 8 15.58 5.96 7.56
CA ILE A 8 15.07 5.35 8.76
C ILE A 8 16.06 4.26 9.07
N TYR A 9 16.94 4.55 9.99
CA TYR A 9 17.84 3.58 10.60
C TYR A 9 16.94 2.63 11.37
N ASP A 10 16.78 1.41 10.86
CA ASP A 10 16.17 0.23 11.41
C ASP A 10 15.26 -0.45 10.39
N ASP A 11 14.85 -1.70 10.60
CA ASP A 11 14.03 -2.47 9.67
C ASP A 11 12.71 -1.74 9.35
N THR A 12 12.70 -1.00 8.23
CA THR A 12 11.49 -0.35 7.73
C THR A 12 10.88 -1.25 6.71
N GLU A 13 9.71 -1.74 7.04
CA GLU A 13 8.95 -2.58 6.14
C GLU A 13 7.75 -1.79 5.57
N ASP A 14 6.62 -2.42 5.46
CA ASP A 14 5.43 -1.99 4.76
C ASP A 14 4.99 -0.56 5.05
N PRO A 15 4.75 0.28 4.03
CA PRO A 15 4.02 1.52 4.22
C PRO A 15 2.61 1.24 4.72
N CYS A 16 2.23 1.91 5.79
CA CYS A 16 0.96 1.71 6.48
C CYS A 16 0.24 3.04 6.66
N GLY A 17 -1.07 3.01 6.85
CA GLY A 17 -1.84 4.16 7.33
C GLY A 17 -1.62 5.48 6.60
N LEU A 18 -1.23 5.43 5.32
CA LEU A 18 -0.97 6.61 4.50
C LEU A 18 -2.20 7.51 4.43
N MET A 19 -2.03 8.82 4.62
CA MET A 19 -3.14 9.78 4.46
C MET A 19 -2.66 11.22 4.29
N TYR A 20 -3.55 12.07 3.74
CA TYR A 20 -3.43 13.52 3.80
C TYR A 20 -4.47 14.07 4.78
N TYR A 21 -4.01 14.77 5.82
CA TYR A 21 -4.87 15.28 6.87
C TYR A 21 -4.46 16.69 7.29
N LYS A 22 -5.39 17.64 7.27
CA LYS A 22 -5.18 19.03 7.70
C LYS A 22 -3.92 19.70 7.14
N GLY A 23 -3.63 19.48 5.85
CA GLY A 23 -2.48 20.11 5.19
C GLY A 23 -1.18 19.32 5.30
N ILE A 24 -1.18 18.19 5.99
CA ILE A 24 -0.02 17.34 6.26
C ILE A 24 -0.20 15.97 5.61
N TYR A 25 0.83 15.48 4.94
CA TYR A 25 0.96 14.09 4.53
C TYR A 25 1.51 13.28 5.69
N HIS A 26 0.87 12.18 6.01
CA HIS A 26 1.29 11.24 7.02
C HIS A 26 1.72 9.94 6.36
N ASN A 27 2.91 9.50 6.70
CA ASN A 27 3.45 8.20 6.34
C ASN A 27 3.71 7.43 7.63
N PHE A 28 2.92 6.39 7.86
CA PHE A 28 3.19 5.41 8.89
C PHE A 28 3.81 4.19 8.22
N TYR A 29 4.64 3.48 8.94
CA TYR A 29 5.35 2.32 8.43
C TYR A 29 5.66 1.33 9.55
N GLN A 30 5.77 0.07 9.19
CA GLN A 30 6.27 -0.93 10.11
C GLN A 30 7.72 -0.63 10.45
N TYR A 31 8.06 -0.77 11.72
CA TYR A 31 9.35 -0.37 12.25
C TYR A 31 9.75 -1.32 13.38
N ASN A 32 10.97 -1.87 13.30
CA ASN A 32 11.53 -2.64 14.39
C ASN A 32 12.59 -1.80 15.12
N PRO A 33 12.33 -1.34 16.34
CA PRO A 33 13.26 -0.46 17.07
C PRO A 33 14.50 -1.18 17.60
N HIS A 34 14.63 -2.52 17.44
CA HIS A 34 15.65 -3.32 18.10
C HIS A 34 16.60 -4.03 17.14
N CYS A 35 16.21 -4.25 15.90
CA CYS A 35 17.10 -4.91 14.93
C CYS A 35 16.68 -4.65 13.47
N ALA A 36 17.64 -4.76 12.57
CA ALA A 36 17.46 -4.63 11.12
C ALA A 36 16.81 -5.86 10.45
N LEU A 37 16.12 -6.70 11.20
CA LEU A 37 15.53 -7.92 10.68
C LEU A 37 14.13 -8.10 11.23
N TRP A 38 13.27 -8.75 10.46
CA TRP A 38 11.97 -9.16 10.95
C TRP A 38 12.12 -10.04 12.20
N CYS A 39 11.69 -9.53 13.35
CA CYS A 39 11.66 -10.21 14.62
C CYS A 39 10.23 -10.22 15.17
N TRP A 40 9.75 -11.36 15.60
CA TRP A 40 8.45 -11.47 16.24
C TRP A 40 8.41 -10.64 17.54
N GLY A 41 7.31 -9.91 17.73
CA GLY A 41 7.01 -9.22 18.98
C GLY A 41 7.49 -7.76 19.05
N ASP A 42 8.35 -7.32 18.15
CA ASP A 42 8.96 -5.98 18.27
C ASP A 42 8.47 -4.97 17.23
N ILE A 43 7.65 -5.39 16.26
CA ILE A 43 7.17 -4.51 15.20
C ILE A 43 6.20 -3.48 15.77
N THR A 44 6.58 -2.21 15.61
CA THR A 44 5.80 -1.02 15.94
C THR A 44 5.40 -0.26 14.67
N TRP A 45 4.67 0.83 14.81
CA TRP A 45 4.44 1.77 13.73
C TRP A 45 5.25 3.04 13.93
N GLY A 46 6.26 3.24 13.09
CA GLY A 46 6.95 4.51 12.92
C GLY A 46 6.02 5.53 12.24
N HIS A 47 6.33 6.80 12.39
CA HIS A 47 5.54 7.89 11.85
C HIS A 47 6.41 9.02 11.32
N SER A 48 6.16 9.43 10.10
CA SER A 48 6.77 10.61 9.49
C SER A 48 5.73 11.51 8.85
N VAL A 49 6.00 12.79 8.84
CA VAL A 49 5.08 13.80 8.28
C VAL A 49 5.78 14.72 7.29
N SER A 50 5.03 15.20 6.30
CA SER A 50 5.51 16.12 5.28
C SER A 50 4.43 17.11 4.86
N THR A 51 4.83 18.28 4.39
CA THR A 51 3.94 19.26 3.74
C THR A 51 3.99 19.20 2.21
N ASP A 52 4.98 18.48 1.66
CA ASP A 52 5.33 18.50 0.23
C ASP A 52 5.72 17.15 -0.38
N LEU A 53 5.62 16.05 0.37
CA LEU A 53 6.01 14.69 -0.04
C LEU A 53 7.52 14.49 -0.32
N VAL A 54 8.33 15.51 -0.12
CA VAL A 54 9.77 15.53 -0.41
C VAL A 54 10.58 15.66 0.86
N ASN A 55 10.19 16.63 1.71
CA ASN A 55 10.86 16.90 2.97
C ASN A 55 10.05 16.28 4.11
N TRP A 56 10.65 15.33 4.82
CA TRP A 56 9.99 14.56 5.86
C TRP A 56 10.57 14.87 7.24
N ILE A 57 9.68 14.88 8.21
CA ILE A 57 10.01 15.00 9.64
C ILE A 57 9.63 13.68 10.28
N GLN A 58 10.62 12.96 10.79
CA GLN A 58 10.38 11.76 11.59
C GLN A 58 9.86 12.16 12.97
N LEU A 59 8.85 11.45 13.43
CA LEU A 59 8.23 11.59 14.75
C LEU A 59 8.49 10.33 15.57
N GLU A 60 8.10 10.35 16.84
CA GLU A 60 8.11 9.16 17.69
C GLU A 60 7.15 8.09 17.15
N PRO A 61 7.44 6.79 17.35
CA PRO A 61 6.53 5.71 17.05
C PRO A 61 5.18 5.89 17.73
N VAL A 62 4.10 5.43 17.09
CA VAL A 62 2.73 5.74 17.52
C VAL A 62 1.88 4.55 17.91
N ILE A 63 2.22 3.33 17.47
CA ILE A 63 1.50 2.10 17.81
C ILE A 63 2.53 1.05 18.22
N GLU A 64 2.59 0.77 19.50
CA GLU A 64 3.52 -0.20 20.09
C GLU A 64 2.79 -1.49 20.48
N PRO A 65 3.47 -2.67 20.50
CA PRO A 65 2.86 -3.94 20.87
C PRO A 65 2.72 -4.09 22.39
N ASP A 66 1.78 -3.38 22.98
CA ASP A 66 1.55 -3.31 24.44
C ASP A 66 0.24 -3.94 24.91
N ASN A 67 -0.53 -4.55 23.99
CA ASN A 67 -1.83 -5.14 24.27
C ASN A 67 -1.83 -6.65 23.96
N PRO A 68 -2.57 -7.51 24.69
CA PRO A 68 -2.68 -8.94 24.37
C PRO A 68 -3.05 -9.25 22.91
N SER A 69 -3.76 -8.37 22.23
CA SER A 69 -4.18 -8.52 20.83
C SER A 69 -3.09 -8.18 19.81
N ASP A 70 -1.96 -7.60 20.23
CA ASP A 70 -0.86 -7.20 19.35
C ASP A 70 0.53 -7.42 19.96
N ILE A 71 0.63 -8.17 21.03
CA ILE A 71 1.88 -8.36 21.76
C ILE A 71 2.99 -9.02 20.94
N ASP A 72 2.65 -9.71 19.84
CA ASP A 72 3.59 -10.28 18.88
C ASP A 72 3.78 -9.36 17.64
N GLY A 73 3.46 -8.08 17.76
CA GLY A 73 3.70 -7.05 16.79
C GLY A 73 2.45 -6.35 16.27
N CYS A 74 2.63 -5.09 15.89
CA CYS A 74 1.64 -4.26 15.22
C CYS A 74 1.93 -4.26 13.72
N TRP A 75 1.17 -5.05 12.96
CA TRP A 75 1.41 -5.29 11.54
C TRP A 75 0.59 -4.35 10.65
N THR A 76 0.69 -4.55 9.34
CA THR A 76 0.10 -3.68 8.32
C THR A 76 -1.38 -3.38 8.53
N GLY A 77 -1.75 -2.17 8.15
CA GLY A 77 -3.11 -1.64 8.23
C GLY A 77 -3.33 -0.43 7.33
N SER A 78 -4.44 0.25 7.53
CA SER A 78 -4.82 1.42 6.71
C SER A 78 -5.49 2.51 7.54
N ALA A 79 -5.22 3.76 7.17
CA ALA A 79 -5.95 4.91 7.70
C ALA A 79 -7.27 5.12 6.94
N THR A 80 -8.25 5.62 7.65
CA THR A 80 -9.54 6.07 7.10
C THR A 80 -9.93 7.40 7.72
N ILE A 81 -10.31 8.36 6.91
CA ILE A 81 -10.91 9.61 7.38
C ILE A 81 -12.42 9.40 7.50
N LEU A 82 -12.95 9.40 8.70
CA LEU A 82 -14.38 9.21 8.95
C LEU A 82 -15.19 10.42 8.49
N SER A 83 -16.50 10.25 8.32
CA SER A 83 -17.42 11.29 7.82
C SER A 83 -17.37 12.60 8.63
N GLY A 84 -16.93 12.56 9.89
CA GLY A 84 -16.68 13.74 10.73
C GLY A 84 -15.31 14.38 10.52
N GLY A 85 -14.49 13.90 9.56
CA GLY A 85 -13.13 14.38 9.32
C GLY A 85 -12.10 13.88 10.34
N GLN A 86 -12.45 12.90 11.18
CA GLN A 86 -11.53 12.31 12.13
C GLN A 86 -10.81 11.12 11.50
N PRO A 87 -9.46 11.06 11.52
CA PRO A 87 -8.73 9.89 11.07
C PRO A 87 -8.80 8.77 12.12
N VAL A 88 -8.84 7.54 11.63
CA VAL A 88 -8.67 6.33 12.43
C VAL A 88 -7.78 5.36 11.67
N ILE A 89 -7.15 4.43 12.37
CA ILE A 89 -6.33 3.39 11.77
C ILE A 89 -6.84 2.03 12.23
N LEU A 90 -7.15 1.16 11.26
CA LEU A 90 -7.28 -0.27 11.49
C LEU A 90 -5.96 -0.95 11.11
N TYR A 91 -5.45 -1.83 11.98
CA TYR A 91 -4.22 -2.55 11.76
C TYR A 91 -4.32 -3.99 12.25
N THR A 92 -3.46 -4.83 11.75
CA THR A 92 -3.37 -6.22 12.19
C THR A 92 -2.50 -6.32 13.41
N GLY A 93 -3.01 -6.93 14.46
CA GLY A 93 -2.25 -7.31 15.65
C GLY A 93 -1.92 -8.79 15.65
N GLY A 94 -0.67 -9.13 15.98
CA GLY A 94 -0.23 -10.49 16.28
C GLY A 94 -0.43 -10.81 17.77
N SER A 95 -1.20 -11.84 18.10
CA SER A 95 -1.34 -12.31 19.47
C SER A 95 -0.37 -13.46 19.77
N ARG A 96 -0.08 -13.70 21.04
CA ARG A 96 0.87 -14.74 21.49
C ARG A 96 0.60 -16.15 20.97
N ASP A 97 -0.65 -16.48 20.70
CA ASP A 97 -1.06 -17.75 20.09
C ASP A 97 -0.98 -17.72 18.54
N LYS A 98 -0.23 -16.78 17.99
CA LYS A 98 -0.04 -16.54 16.55
C LYS A 98 -1.35 -16.32 15.80
N CYS A 99 -2.33 -15.77 16.48
CA CYS A 99 -3.60 -15.41 15.90
C CYS A 99 -3.53 -13.96 15.41
N GLN A 100 -3.96 -13.71 14.19
CA GLN A 100 -4.05 -12.38 13.61
C GLN A 100 -5.45 -11.82 13.82
N VAL A 101 -5.53 -10.61 14.34
CA VAL A 101 -6.77 -9.91 14.65
C VAL A 101 -6.69 -8.47 14.14
N GLN A 102 -7.84 -7.79 14.00
CA GLN A 102 -7.82 -6.40 13.59
C GLN A 102 -8.11 -5.50 14.79
N ASN A 103 -7.22 -4.55 15.01
CA ASN A 103 -7.27 -3.55 16.08
C ASN A 103 -7.55 -2.16 15.52
N LEU A 104 -8.12 -1.29 16.34
CA LEU A 104 -8.42 0.10 16.00
C LEU A 104 -7.69 1.04 16.94
N VAL A 105 -7.11 2.10 16.35
CA VAL A 105 -6.60 3.26 17.07
C VAL A 105 -7.17 4.55 16.53
N HIS A 106 -7.22 5.57 17.37
CA HIS A 106 -7.64 6.92 17.01
C HIS A 106 -6.67 7.95 17.60
N PRO A 107 -6.52 9.13 17.00
CA PRO A 107 -5.66 10.16 17.54
C PRO A 107 -6.16 10.60 18.92
N LYS A 108 -5.26 10.74 19.86
CA LYS A 108 -5.55 11.25 21.21
C LYS A 108 -5.95 12.73 21.16
N ASN A 109 -5.30 13.48 20.27
CA ASN A 109 -5.64 14.87 20.00
C ASN A 109 -5.83 15.10 18.48
N PRO A 110 -7.05 15.04 17.96
CA PRO A 110 -7.30 15.29 16.53
C PRO A 110 -7.09 16.75 16.11
N SER A 111 -6.84 17.68 17.06
CA SER A 111 -6.47 19.06 16.75
C SER A 111 -4.99 19.24 16.43
N ASP A 112 -4.13 18.32 16.86
CA ASP A 112 -2.72 18.30 16.45
C ASP A 112 -2.61 17.88 14.99
N PRO A 113 -2.16 18.75 14.06
CA PRO A 113 -2.06 18.39 12.66
C PRO A 113 -1.02 17.30 12.40
N TYR A 114 -0.06 17.10 13.30
CA TYR A 114 0.95 16.05 13.20
C TYR A 114 0.50 14.72 13.81
N LEU A 115 -0.63 14.67 14.50
CA LEU A 115 -1.19 13.45 15.09
C LEU A 115 -0.15 12.60 15.84
N ARG A 116 0.62 13.23 16.73
CA ARG A 116 1.76 12.61 17.41
C ARG A 116 1.39 11.49 18.37
N GLU A 117 0.17 11.51 18.90
CA GLU A 117 -0.27 10.55 19.90
C GLU A 117 -1.54 9.83 19.46
N TRP A 118 -1.52 8.50 19.57
CA TRP A 118 -2.64 7.64 19.26
C TRP A 118 -3.08 6.82 20.47
N THR A 119 -4.32 6.41 20.49
CA THR A 119 -4.92 5.63 21.59
C THR A 119 -5.59 4.39 20.99
N LYS A 120 -5.24 3.23 21.52
CA LYS A 120 -5.94 1.98 21.23
C LYS A 120 -7.33 2.01 21.86
N THR A 121 -8.36 1.62 21.08
CA THR A 121 -9.70 1.50 21.65
C THR A 121 -9.76 0.38 22.69
N GLY A 122 -10.52 0.58 23.76
CA GLY A 122 -10.69 -0.43 24.81
C GLY A 122 -11.40 -1.71 24.35
N ASN A 123 -12.00 -1.71 23.16
CA ASN A 123 -12.70 -2.85 22.56
C ASN A 123 -11.82 -3.70 21.64
N ASN A 124 -10.52 -3.43 21.58
CA ASN A 124 -9.61 -4.24 20.75
C ASN A 124 -9.52 -5.70 21.25
N PRO A 125 -9.50 -6.69 20.34
CA PRO A 125 -9.60 -6.52 18.89
C PRO A 125 -11.05 -6.26 18.44
N VAL A 126 -11.23 -5.33 17.49
CA VAL A 126 -12.55 -5.00 16.91
C VAL A 126 -13.01 -6.04 15.90
N ILE A 127 -12.10 -6.82 15.31
CA ILE A 127 -12.42 -7.96 14.46
C ILE A 127 -11.55 -9.16 14.86
N GLN A 128 -12.21 -10.28 15.14
CA GLN A 128 -11.56 -11.55 15.47
C GLN A 128 -11.69 -12.55 14.30
N PRO A 129 -10.74 -13.49 14.14
CA PRO A 129 -10.75 -14.49 13.08
C PRO A 129 -11.69 -15.66 13.37
N VAL A 130 -12.95 -15.36 13.66
CA VAL A 130 -14.03 -16.33 13.98
C VAL A 130 -14.83 -16.72 12.73
N VAL A 131 -14.11 -17.17 11.69
CA VAL A 131 -14.70 -17.59 10.41
C VAL A 131 -14.47 -19.10 10.22
N PRO A 132 -15.50 -19.90 9.90
CA PRO A 132 -15.32 -21.32 9.65
C PRO A 132 -14.29 -21.61 8.55
N GLY A 133 -13.30 -22.45 8.87
CA GLY A 133 -12.23 -22.83 7.92
C GLY A 133 -11.14 -21.78 7.71
N LEU A 134 -11.17 -20.68 8.43
CA LEU A 134 -10.11 -19.66 8.39
C LEU A 134 -8.84 -20.16 9.05
N ASN A 135 -7.72 -19.95 8.38
CA ASN A 135 -6.40 -20.04 8.97
C ASN A 135 -6.15 -18.78 9.83
N ARG A 136 -6.19 -18.92 11.15
CA ARG A 136 -6.11 -17.78 12.09
C ARG A 136 -4.79 -17.02 12.03
N SER A 137 -3.73 -17.63 11.50
CA SER A 137 -2.43 -16.99 11.26
C SER A 137 -2.30 -16.38 9.85
N GLN A 138 -3.39 -16.34 9.08
CA GLN A 138 -3.48 -15.81 7.72
C GLN A 138 -4.75 -14.95 7.58
N PHE A 139 -4.84 -13.89 8.41
CA PHE A 139 -5.98 -12.98 8.46
C PHE A 139 -5.52 -11.56 8.79
N ARG A 140 -5.16 -10.79 7.76
CA ARG A 140 -4.45 -9.51 7.95
C ARG A 140 -4.73 -8.45 6.90
N ASP A 141 -4.18 -7.26 7.17
CA ASP A 141 -4.03 -6.12 6.28
C ASP A 141 -5.37 -5.50 5.87
N PRO A 142 -6.12 -4.93 6.82
CA PRO A 142 -7.39 -4.27 6.50
C PRO A 142 -7.17 -3.11 5.53
N THR A 143 -8.09 -2.97 4.57
CA THR A 143 -8.09 -1.85 3.62
C THR A 143 -8.50 -0.54 4.28
N THR A 144 -8.25 0.58 3.61
CA THR A 144 -8.97 1.83 3.89
C THR A 144 -10.47 1.57 3.83
N GLY A 145 -11.23 2.15 4.77
CA GLY A 145 -12.68 2.02 4.80
C GLY A 145 -13.36 2.84 3.70
N TRP A 146 -14.48 2.31 3.20
CA TRP A 146 -15.35 3.04 2.26
C TRP A 146 -16.81 2.97 2.69
N ILE A 147 -17.63 3.92 2.22
CA ILE A 147 -19.04 3.94 2.49
C ILE A 147 -19.79 3.29 1.32
N GLY A 148 -20.62 2.32 1.61
CA GLY A 148 -21.44 1.66 0.61
C GLY A 148 -22.81 2.34 0.40
N PRO A 149 -23.64 1.79 -0.51
CA PRO A 149 -24.91 2.40 -0.89
C PRO A 149 -25.94 2.45 0.25
N ASP A 150 -25.76 1.65 1.29
CA ASP A 150 -26.60 1.61 2.49
C ASP A 150 -26.11 2.59 3.59
N GLY A 151 -25.06 3.38 3.32
CA GLY A 151 -24.46 4.31 4.26
C GLY A 151 -23.57 3.67 5.32
N LEU A 152 -23.36 2.35 5.28
CA LEU A 152 -22.49 1.66 6.22
C LEU A 152 -21.03 1.71 5.73
N TRP A 153 -20.12 1.74 6.67
CA TRP A 153 -18.71 1.53 6.42
C TRP A 153 -18.41 0.09 5.98
N ARG A 154 -17.42 -0.04 5.16
CA ARG A 154 -16.87 -1.31 4.69
C ARG A 154 -15.37 -1.31 4.78
N ILE A 155 -14.84 -2.50 5.03
CA ILE A 155 -13.41 -2.82 4.85
C ILE A 155 -13.30 -4.23 4.29
N ALA A 156 -12.18 -4.53 3.66
CA ALA A 156 -11.79 -5.89 3.31
C ALA A 156 -10.53 -6.28 4.07
N VAL A 157 -10.45 -7.54 4.48
CA VAL A 157 -9.29 -8.13 5.18
C VAL A 157 -8.84 -9.36 4.42
N GLY A 158 -7.52 -9.48 4.17
CA GLY A 158 -6.94 -10.64 3.52
C GLY A 158 -7.07 -11.90 4.38
N ALA A 159 -7.42 -13.01 3.76
CA ALA A 159 -7.67 -14.25 4.49
C ALA A 159 -7.41 -15.49 3.64
N GLU A 160 -6.75 -16.49 4.24
CA GLU A 160 -6.67 -17.85 3.72
C GLU A 160 -7.68 -18.73 4.44
N LEU A 161 -8.56 -19.39 3.68
CA LEU A 161 -9.51 -20.35 4.18
C LEU A 161 -9.15 -21.75 3.66
N LYS A 162 -9.78 -22.78 4.21
CA LYS A 162 -9.48 -24.20 3.91
C LYS A 162 -9.44 -24.53 2.41
N SER A 163 -10.25 -23.86 1.58
CA SER A 163 -10.40 -24.16 0.13
C SER A 163 -10.23 -22.94 -0.78
N TYR A 164 -10.13 -21.74 -0.25
CA TYR A 164 -10.01 -20.52 -1.03
C TYR A 164 -9.28 -19.40 -0.25
N THR A 165 -8.74 -18.46 -0.99
CA THR A 165 -8.24 -17.19 -0.47
C THR A 165 -9.25 -16.08 -0.75
N ALA A 166 -9.32 -15.08 0.08
CA ALA A 166 -10.34 -14.04 -0.04
C ALA A 166 -9.92 -12.69 0.54
N ALA A 167 -10.52 -11.65 -0.02
CA ALA A 167 -10.72 -10.38 0.63
C ALA A 167 -12.06 -10.45 1.39
N LEU A 168 -12.04 -10.78 2.68
CA LEU A 168 -13.26 -10.92 3.49
C LEU A 168 -13.87 -9.55 3.77
N LEU A 169 -15.15 -9.39 3.48
CA LEU A 169 -15.86 -8.13 3.60
C LEU A 169 -16.52 -7.98 4.98
N TYR A 170 -16.33 -6.82 5.60
CA TYR A 170 -16.95 -6.44 6.87
C TYR A 170 -17.70 -5.13 6.72
N LYS A 171 -18.78 -4.97 7.50
CA LYS A 171 -19.61 -3.75 7.57
C LYS A 171 -19.70 -3.23 9.00
N SER A 172 -19.79 -1.90 9.13
CA SER A 172 -19.93 -1.21 10.42
C SER A 172 -20.74 0.08 10.26
N GLU A 173 -21.53 0.42 11.28
CA GLU A 173 -22.20 1.73 11.39
C GLU A 173 -21.29 2.78 12.01
N ASP A 174 -20.42 2.36 12.94
CA ASP A 174 -19.69 3.23 13.85
C ASP A 174 -18.15 3.11 13.72
N PHE A 175 -17.67 2.25 12.82
CA PHE A 175 -16.26 1.90 12.65
C PHE A 175 -15.63 1.16 13.87
N LEU A 176 -16.44 0.82 14.88
CA LEU A 176 -16.03 0.10 16.10
C LEU A 176 -16.53 -1.33 16.11
N SER A 177 -17.79 -1.50 15.72
CA SER A 177 -18.50 -2.79 15.72
C SER A 177 -18.63 -3.31 14.30
N TRP A 178 -17.92 -4.40 14.00
CA TRP A 178 -17.85 -4.94 12.65
C TRP A 178 -18.61 -6.25 12.52
N THR A 179 -19.41 -6.35 11.50
CA THR A 179 -20.14 -7.59 11.13
C THR A 179 -19.61 -8.10 9.80
N ARG A 180 -19.18 -9.36 9.77
CA ARG A 180 -18.78 -10.02 8.52
C ARG A 180 -19.97 -10.18 7.59
N VAL A 181 -19.79 -9.86 6.33
CA VAL A 181 -20.76 -10.18 5.26
C VAL A 181 -20.64 -11.67 4.91
N ASP A 182 -21.73 -12.33 4.58
CA ASP A 182 -21.76 -13.78 4.31
C ASP A 182 -20.90 -14.21 3.11
N HIS A 183 -20.65 -13.30 2.19
CA HIS A 183 -19.74 -13.50 1.04
C HIS A 183 -18.53 -12.54 1.13
N PRO A 184 -17.40 -12.90 0.53
CA PRO A 184 -16.24 -12.00 0.43
C PRO A 184 -16.48 -10.87 -0.59
N LEU A 185 -15.68 -9.81 -0.52
CA LEU A 185 -15.55 -8.81 -1.58
C LEU A 185 -15.12 -9.47 -2.89
N TYR A 186 -14.10 -10.34 -2.80
CA TYR A 186 -13.60 -11.19 -3.88
C TYR A 186 -12.90 -12.42 -3.29
N SER A 187 -12.96 -13.54 -4.01
CA SER A 187 -12.28 -14.77 -3.60
C SER A 187 -11.85 -15.60 -4.80
N GLN A 188 -10.86 -16.45 -4.58
CA GLN A 188 -10.34 -17.39 -5.55
C GLN A 188 -10.02 -18.73 -4.87
N ASN A 189 -10.23 -19.85 -5.56
CA ASN A 189 -9.84 -21.17 -5.04
C ASN A 189 -8.34 -21.21 -4.74
N LEU A 190 -7.93 -21.96 -3.72
CA LEU A 190 -6.52 -22.18 -3.44
C LEU A 190 -5.82 -22.77 -4.67
N SER A 191 -4.68 -22.21 -4.99
CA SER A 191 -3.80 -22.65 -6.04
C SER A 191 -2.82 -23.70 -5.51
N ASN A 192 -2.32 -24.57 -6.42
CA ASN A 192 -1.13 -25.37 -6.13
C ASN A 192 0.15 -24.53 -6.02
N ILE A 193 0.06 -23.25 -6.35
CA ILE A 193 1.12 -22.24 -6.19
C ILE A 193 0.90 -21.59 -4.82
N VAL A 194 1.68 -22.03 -3.84
CA VAL A 194 1.50 -21.64 -2.43
C VAL A 194 1.56 -20.12 -2.24
N GLU A 195 2.41 -19.44 -3.01
CA GLU A 195 2.57 -17.98 -2.96
C GLU A 195 1.29 -17.21 -3.36
N CYS A 196 0.36 -17.86 -4.06
CA CYS A 196 -0.93 -17.26 -4.44
C CYS A 196 -2.01 -17.37 -3.36
N ASN A 197 -1.75 -18.11 -2.29
CA ASN A 197 -2.81 -18.51 -1.34
C ASN A 197 -3.05 -17.53 -0.20
N MET A 198 -2.17 -16.55 0.01
CA MET A 198 -2.42 -15.43 0.93
C MET A 198 -2.28 -14.11 0.18
N TRP A 199 -3.27 -13.25 0.34
CA TRP A 199 -3.31 -11.90 -0.22
C TRP A 199 -3.00 -10.90 0.87
N GLU A 200 -1.78 -10.35 0.81
CA GLU A 200 -1.27 -9.39 1.78
C GLU A 200 -1.51 -7.96 1.30
N CYS A 201 -1.42 -7.02 2.21
CA CYS A 201 -1.44 -5.58 1.96
C CYS A 201 -2.56 -5.16 1.01
N LEU A 202 -3.78 -5.69 1.25
CA LEU A 202 -4.94 -5.40 0.41
C LEU A 202 -5.16 -3.89 0.28
N ASP A 203 -5.44 -3.46 -0.94
CA ASP A 203 -5.90 -2.11 -1.22
C ASP A 203 -7.05 -2.16 -2.23
N PHE A 204 -8.12 -1.40 -1.96
CA PHE A 204 -9.31 -1.38 -2.81
C PHE A 204 -9.72 0.06 -3.06
N PHE A 205 -9.67 0.50 -4.31
CA PHE A 205 -9.92 1.89 -4.65
C PHE A 205 -10.58 2.09 -6.01
N ALA A 206 -11.35 3.18 -6.09
CA ALA A 206 -12.03 3.58 -7.31
C ALA A 206 -11.08 4.33 -8.26
N VAL A 207 -11.26 4.12 -9.57
CA VAL A 207 -10.49 4.75 -10.64
C VAL A 207 -11.40 5.09 -11.83
N LEU A 208 -11.08 6.16 -12.55
CA LEU A 208 -11.78 6.55 -13.77
C LEU A 208 -10.87 6.38 -14.99
N PRO A 209 -11.38 5.77 -16.10
CA PRO A 209 -10.60 5.64 -17.32
C PRO A 209 -10.18 6.99 -17.89
N GLY A 210 -8.91 7.12 -18.29
CA GLY A 210 -8.38 8.31 -18.95
C GLY A 210 -8.30 9.57 -18.08
N ASN A 211 -8.43 9.43 -16.77
CA ASN A 211 -8.40 10.54 -15.85
C ASN A 211 -7.40 10.24 -14.69
N ASN A 212 -6.41 11.11 -14.54
CA ASN A 212 -5.44 11.04 -13.45
C ASN A 212 -5.97 11.58 -12.11
N THR A 213 -7.22 12.04 -12.08
CA THR A 213 -7.90 12.45 -10.85
C THR A 213 -8.20 11.22 -10.00
N GLY A 214 -7.76 11.24 -8.75
CA GLY A 214 -8.13 10.24 -7.75
C GLY A 214 -9.60 10.39 -7.33
N LEU A 215 -10.15 9.32 -6.77
CA LEU A 215 -11.48 9.32 -6.18
C LEU A 215 -11.38 9.05 -4.69
N ASP A 216 -12.14 9.83 -3.92
CA ASP A 216 -12.34 9.57 -2.51
C ASP A 216 -13.32 8.40 -2.34
N MET A 217 -12.90 7.34 -1.67
CA MET A 217 -13.73 6.17 -1.42
C MET A 217 -14.86 6.42 -0.42
N SER A 218 -14.81 7.52 0.32
CA SER A 218 -15.91 7.97 1.18
C SER A 218 -16.99 8.74 0.41
N ALA A 219 -16.72 9.10 -0.85
CA ALA A 219 -17.68 9.79 -1.72
C ALA A 219 -18.61 8.79 -2.43
N ALA A 220 -19.74 9.30 -2.94
CA ALA A 220 -20.68 8.48 -3.73
C ALA A 220 -20.00 7.96 -5.00
N ILE A 221 -20.22 6.67 -5.31
CA ILE A 221 -19.67 6.03 -6.51
C ILE A 221 -20.29 6.66 -7.75
N LEU A 222 -19.46 7.22 -8.62
CA LEU A 222 -19.89 7.81 -9.88
C LEU A 222 -20.18 6.73 -10.92
N ARG A 223 -21.12 7.03 -11.85
CA ARG A 223 -21.42 6.13 -12.97
C ARG A 223 -20.17 5.99 -13.86
N GLY A 224 -19.83 4.74 -14.21
CA GLY A 224 -18.66 4.43 -15.04
C GLY A 224 -17.35 4.26 -14.25
N THR A 225 -17.42 4.33 -12.93
CA THR A 225 -16.27 4.09 -12.07
C THR A 225 -15.84 2.61 -12.13
N LYS A 226 -14.58 2.39 -12.39
CA LYS A 226 -13.90 1.11 -12.20
C LYS A 226 -13.26 1.08 -10.81
N HIS A 227 -12.87 -0.10 -10.40
CA HIS A 227 -12.14 -0.31 -9.15
C HIS A 227 -10.90 -1.15 -9.42
N ALA A 228 -9.86 -0.88 -8.69
CA ALA A 228 -8.70 -1.74 -8.58
C ALA A 228 -8.75 -2.46 -7.23
N LEU A 229 -8.59 -3.77 -7.26
CA LEU A 229 -8.28 -4.58 -6.10
C LEU A 229 -6.81 -4.97 -6.20
N LYS A 230 -5.97 -4.36 -5.37
CA LYS A 230 -4.53 -4.59 -5.30
C LYS A 230 -4.23 -5.50 -4.13
N MET A 231 -3.24 -6.36 -4.28
CA MET A 231 -2.74 -7.27 -3.27
C MET A 231 -1.27 -7.60 -3.50
N SER A 232 -0.55 -7.84 -2.43
CA SER A 232 0.82 -8.33 -2.46
C SER A 232 0.80 -9.86 -2.48
N VAL A 233 1.35 -10.47 -3.53
CA VAL A 233 1.27 -11.91 -3.80
C VAL A 233 2.54 -12.39 -4.49
N GLY A 234 3.22 -13.38 -3.91
CA GLY A 234 4.38 -14.00 -4.53
C GLY A 234 5.51 -13.00 -4.84
N TYR A 235 5.83 -12.15 -3.88
CA TYR A 235 6.89 -11.11 -3.95
C TYR A 235 6.60 -9.96 -4.92
N PHE A 236 5.37 -9.81 -5.40
CA PHE A 236 4.97 -8.71 -6.28
C PHE A 236 3.65 -8.12 -5.83
N ASP A 237 3.52 -6.82 -6.00
CA ASP A 237 2.23 -6.18 -5.93
C ASP A 237 1.48 -6.35 -7.24
N LYS A 238 0.33 -6.98 -7.14
CA LYS A 238 -0.54 -7.31 -8.27
C LYS A 238 -1.91 -6.69 -8.11
N TYR A 239 -2.63 -6.56 -9.22
CA TYR A 239 -3.96 -5.99 -9.17
C TYR A 239 -4.89 -6.58 -10.22
N LEU A 240 -6.18 -6.49 -9.92
CA LEU A 240 -7.28 -6.76 -10.82
C LEU A 240 -8.06 -5.46 -11.04
N ILE A 241 -8.54 -5.23 -12.26
CA ILE A 241 -9.45 -4.14 -12.58
C ILE A 241 -10.85 -4.72 -12.81
N GLY A 242 -11.86 -4.04 -12.31
CA GLY A 242 -13.23 -4.49 -12.42
C GLY A 242 -14.24 -3.45 -11.97
N VAL A 243 -15.40 -3.92 -11.60
CA VAL A 243 -16.52 -3.10 -11.12
C VAL A 243 -16.90 -3.54 -9.72
N TYR A 244 -17.19 -2.60 -8.84
CA TYR A 244 -17.85 -2.89 -7.58
C TYR A 244 -19.37 -2.96 -7.82
N ASP A 245 -19.93 -4.16 -7.75
CA ASP A 245 -21.37 -4.38 -7.87
C ASP A 245 -22.07 -3.97 -6.56
N LEU A 246 -22.69 -2.81 -6.57
CA LEU A 246 -23.38 -2.24 -5.42
C LEU A 246 -24.56 -3.09 -4.90
N LYS A 247 -25.18 -3.89 -5.77
CA LYS A 247 -26.31 -4.74 -5.38
C LYS A 247 -25.84 -6.01 -4.69
N ARG A 248 -24.74 -6.57 -5.17
CA ARG A 248 -24.13 -7.78 -4.61
C ARG A 248 -23.14 -7.47 -3.49
N ASP A 249 -22.72 -6.22 -3.37
CA ASP A 249 -21.67 -5.79 -2.46
C ASP A 249 -20.36 -6.57 -2.69
N ALA A 250 -19.99 -6.74 -3.95
CA ALA A 250 -18.88 -7.59 -4.38
C ALA A 250 -18.07 -6.94 -5.51
N PHE A 251 -16.79 -7.24 -5.57
CA PHE A 251 -15.93 -6.86 -6.69
C PHE A 251 -16.04 -7.92 -7.80
N VAL A 252 -16.28 -7.46 -9.02
CA VAL A 252 -16.35 -8.30 -10.22
C VAL A 252 -15.23 -7.87 -11.16
N PRO A 253 -14.16 -8.67 -11.30
CA PRO A 253 -13.07 -8.33 -12.21
C PRO A 253 -13.52 -8.39 -13.67
N ASP A 254 -12.96 -7.50 -14.50
CA ASP A 254 -13.26 -7.47 -15.95
C ASP A 254 -12.79 -8.75 -16.65
N THR A 255 -11.72 -9.35 -16.15
CA THR A 255 -11.15 -10.60 -16.65
C THR A 255 -10.89 -11.53 -15.48
N ILE A 256 -11.41 -12.73 -15.54
CA ILE A 256 -11.15 -13.78 -14.56
C ILE A 256 -9.89 -14.52 -14.99
N VAL A 257 -8.87 -14.49 -14.13
CA VAL A 257 -7.60 -15.19 -14.33
C VAL A 257 -7.28 -15.97 -13.07
N ASP A 258 -7.37 -17.29 -13.14
CA ASP A 258 -7.20 -18.19 -11.99
C ASP A 258 -5.72 -18.29 -11.54
N ASP A 259 -4.78 -18.04 -12.44
CA ASP A 259 -3.35 -18.05 -12.14
C ASP A 259 -2.86 -16.66 -11.73
N CYS A 260 -2.58 -16.47 -10.45
CA CYS A 260 -2.12 -15.17 -9.92
C CYS A 260 -0.80 -14.71 -10.58
N ARG A 261 0.00 -15.58 -11.18
CA ARG A 261 1.24 -15.18 -11.86
C ARG A 261 0.97 -14.34 -13.10
N LEU A 262 -0.21 -14.50 -13.70
CA LEU A 262 -0.65 -13.77 -14.89
C LEU A 262 -1.39 -12.47 -14.56
N TRP A 263 -1.60 -12.15 -13.28
CA TRP A 263 -2.20 -10.88 -12.90
C TRP A 263 -1.29 -9.72 -13.23
N LEU A 264 -1.91 -8.57 -13.48
CA LEU A 264 -1.17 -7.34 -13.74
C LEU A 264 -0.35 -6.94 -12.51
N LYS A 265 0.86 -6.47 -12.74
CA LYS A 265 1.79 -6.01 -11.69
C LYS A 265 1.80 -4.50 -11.59
N ILE A 266 1.93 -3.99 -10.39
CA ILE A 266 2.20 -2.56 -10.17
C ILE A 266 3.60 -2.21 -10.68
N ASP A 267 4.58 -3.07 -10.40
CA ASP A 267 5.97 -2.88 -10.80
C ASP A 267 6.62 -4.22 -11.15
N TYR A 268 7.65 -4.22 -11.97
CA TYR A 268 8.43 -5.38 -12.37
C TYR A 268 9.77 -5.49 -11.64
N GLY A 269 10.13 -4.48 -10.84
CA GLY A 269 11.29 -4.47 -9.94
C GLY A 269 10.93 -4.92 -8.51
N ASN A 270 11.80 -4.59 -7.57
CA ASN A 270 11.59 -4.81 -6.15
C ASN A 270 10.59 -3.76 -5.60
N PHE A 271 9.31 -4.08 -5.70
CA PHE A 271 8.23 -3.24 -5.22
C PHE A 271 7.15 -4.11 -4.58
N TYR A 272 6.94 -3.96 -3.29
CA TYR A 272 6.07 -4.83 -2.50
C TYR A 272 5.31 -4.06 -1.44
N ALA A 273 4.30 -4.72 -0.85
CA ALA A 273 3.53 -4.26 0.32
C ALA A 273 2.92 -2.86 0.17
N SER A 274 2.70 -2.39 -1.07
CA SER A 274 2.25 -1.02 -1.29
C SER A 274 0.86 -0.76 -0.73
N LYS A 275 0.66 0.48 -0.34
CA LYS A 275 -0.64 1.05 0.03
C LYS A 275 -0.87 2.34 -0.74
N SER A 276 -2.12 2.67 -0.96
CA SER A 276 -2.48 3.94 -1.61
C SER A 276 -3.42 4.77 -0.76
N PHE A 277 -3.42 6.07 -0.99
CA PHE A 277 -4.34 6.99 -0.34
C PHE A 277 -4.83 8.07 -1.33
N PHE A 278 -5.96 8.67 -1.01
CA PHE A 278 -6.49 9.81 -1.75
C PHE A 278 -5.86 11.11 -1.22
N ASP A 279 -5.07 11.78 -2.07
CA ASP A 279 -4.55 13.13 -1.82
C ASP A 279 -5.62 14.16 -2.19
N SER A 280 -6.38 14.61 -1.20
CA SER A 280 -7.44 15.59 -1.39
C SER A 280 -6.91 16.99 -1.73
N LYS A 281 -5.63 17.30 -1.47
CA LYS A 281 -4.99 18.57 -1.84
C LYS A 281 -4.90 18.77 -3.35
N LYS A 282 -4.52 17.71 -4.07
CA LYS A 282 -4.37 17.74 -5.53
C LYS A 282 -5.44 16.91 -6.27
N GLY A 283 -6.34 16.23 -5.57
CA GLY A 283 -7.39 15.41 -6.17
C GLY A 283 -6.83 14.20 -6.92
N ARG A 284 -5.80 13.55 -6.40
CA ARG A 284 -5.12 12.40 -7.00
C ARG A 284 -5.01 11.23 -6.04
N ARG A 285 -4.70 10.05 -6.54
CA ARG A 285 -4.34 8.90 -5.71
C ARG A 285 -2.83 8.68 -5.75
N ILE A 286 -2.24 8.54 -4.59
CA ILE A 286 -0.80 8.26 -4.43
C ILE A 286 -0.64 6.84 -3.92
N ILE A 287 0.28 6.10 -4.52
CA ILE A 287 0.72 4.78 -4.08
C ILE A 287 2.16 4.84 -3.58
N TRP A 288 2.45 4.10 -2.54
CA TRP A 288 3.77 3.98 -1.95
C TRP A 288 4.06 2.53 -1.61
N GLY A 289 5.24 2.05 -1.92
CA GLY A 289 5.63 0.67 -1.71
C GLY A 289 6.95 0.56 -0.94
N TRP A 290 7.22 -0.64 -0.51
CA TRP A 290 8.50 -1.04 0.04
C TRP A 290 9.36 -1.67 -1.06
N SER A 291 10.64 -1.36 -1.08
CA SER A 291 11.62 -1.97 -1.95
C SER A 291 12.63 -2.74 -1.11
N LYS A 292 12.60 -4.08 -1.24
CA LYS A 292 13.67 -4.90 -0.71
C LYS A 292 14.94 -4.62 -1.53
N GLU A 293 15.98 -4.20 -0.87
CA GLU A 293 17.27 -4.02 -1.53
C GLU A 293 17.89 -5.35 -1.96
N ALA A 294 18.87 -5.30 -2.87
CA ALA A 294 19.54 -6.49 -3.37
C ALA A 294 20.56 -7.09 -2.38
N ASP A 295 20.61 -6.58 -1.16
CA ASP A 295 21.54 -6.98 -0.13
C ASP A 295 21.20 -8.34 0.46
N CYS A 296 22.19 -8.96 1.09
CA CYS A 296 21.97 -10.14 1.89
C CYS A 296 21.74 -9.77 3.36
N ARG A 297 21.19 -10.71 4.12
CA ARG A 297 20.87 -10.50 5.54
C ARG A 297 22.06 -9.98 6.39
N SER A 298 23.29 -10.37 6.06
CA SER A 298 24.48 -9.88 6.76
C SER A 298 24.76 -8.41 6.47
N ASP A 299 24.42 -7.95 5.28
CA ASP A 299 24.56 -6.55 4.89
C ASP A 299 23.51 -5.70 5.60
N ASP A 300 22.26 -6.18 5.69
CA ASP A 300 21.20 -5.51 6.45
C ASP A 300 21.61 -5.32 7.91
N VAL A 301 22.10 -6.38 8.56
CA VAL A 301 22.61 -6.30 9.94
C VAL A 301 23.78 -5.33 10.07
N ALA A 302 24.69 -5.32 9.09
CA ALA A 302 25.88 -4.46 9.14
C ALA A 302 25.57 -2.97 8.95
N LYS A 303 24.59 -2.64 8.10
CA LYS A 303 24.13 -1.26 7.88
C LYS A 303 23.09 -0.80 8.92
N GLY A 304 22.44 -1.73 9.65
CA GLY A 304 21.48 -1.46 10.70
C GLY A 304 20.03 -1.29 10.22
N TRP A 305 19.74 -1.55 8.94
CA TRP A 305 18.40 -1.43 8.36
C TRP A 305 18.21 -2.36 7.15
N ALA A 306 16.97 -2.69 6.79
CA ALA A 306 16.61 -3.53 5.66
C ALA A 306 15.44 -2.93 4.85
N GLY A 307 15.65 -2.79 3.54
CA GLY A 307 14.67 -2.21 2.63
C GLY A 307 14.54 -0.69 2.75
N ILE A 308 13.84 -0.12 1.81
CA ILE A 308 13.56 1.32 1.73
C ILE A 308 12.14 1.56 1.24
N HIS A 309 11.54 2.68 1.61
CA HIS A 309 10.35 3.16 0.94
C HIS A 309 10.68 3.65 -0.46
N THR A 310 9.85 3.31 -1.44
CA THR A 310 10.02 3.79 -2.82
C THR A 310 9.67 5.28 -2.92
N ILE A 311 9.96 5.90 -4.06
CA ILE A 311 9.42 7.21 -4.40
C ILE A 311 7.89 7.10 -4.50
N PRO A 312 7.12 8.04 -3.88
CA PRO A 312 5.67 8.07 -4.02
C PRO A 312 5.26 8.33 -5.48
N ARG A 313 4.24 7.63 -5.96
CA ARG A 313 3.78 7.71 -7.35
C ARG A 313 2.29 8.05 -7.39
N THR A 314 1.90 8.95 -8.26
CA THR A 314 0.50 9.10 -8.65
C THR A 314 0.09 7.88 -9.47
N ILE A 315 -1.10 7.32 -9.20
CA ILE A 315 -1.62 6.14 -9.88
C ILE A 315 -3.03 6.42 -10.42
N TRP A 316 -3.31 5.97 -11.66
CA TRP A 316 -4.60 6.16 -12.33
C TRP A 316 -4.87 5.06 -13.34
N LEU A 317 -6.08 4.99 -13.87
CA LEU A 317 -6.46 4.02 -14.90
C LEU A 317 -6.22 4.61 -16.30
N ASP A 318 -5.60 3.83 -17.19
CA ASP A 318 -5.41 4.25 -18.57
C ASP A 318 -6.75 4.52 -19.32
N SER A 319 -6.69 5.16 -20.46
CA SER A 319 -7.89 5.56 -21.23
C SER A 319 -8.68 4.37 -21.77
N ASN A 320 -8.02 3.24 -22.01
CA ASN A 320 -8.68 2.02 -22.48
C ASN A 320 -9.26 1.18 -21.33
N GLY A 321 -9.00 1.56 -20.08
CA GLY A 321 -9.54 0.92 -18.88
C GLY A 321 -8.95 -0.44 -18.56
N LYS A 322 -7.77 -0.79 -19.07
CA LYS A 322 -7.19 -2.13 -18.98
C LYS A 322 -6.04 -2.26 -18.00
N GLN A 323 -5.36 -1.17 -17.68
CA GLN A 323 -4.20 -1.18 -16.79
C GLN A 323 -4.09 0.10 -15.98
N LEU A 324 -3.46 0.01 -14.82
CA LEU A 324 -3.07 1.16 -14.04
C LEU A 324 -1.79 1.76 -14.65
N LEU A 325 -1.78 3.07 -14.76
CA LEU A 325 -0.59 3.87 -15.07
C LEU A 325 -0.11 4.52 -13.77
N GLN A 326 1.17 4.82 -13.70
CA GLN A 326 1.79 5.46 -12.55
C GLN A 326 2.95 6.36 -12.99
N TRP A 327 3.20 7.41 -12.20
CA TRP A 327 4.30 8.33 -12.41
C TRP A 327 4.75 8.92 -11.07
N PRO A 328 6.04 9.17 -10.85
CA PRO A 328 6.50 9.87 -9.66
C PRO A 328 5.69 11.14 -9.41
N VAL A 329 5.45 11.48 -8.15
CA VAL A 329 4.71 12.71 -7.82
C VAL A 329 5.48 13.94 -8.30
N ASP A 330 4.76 14.95 -8.81
CA ASP A 330 5.38 16.15 -9.41
C ASP A 330 6.30 16.91 -8.44
N GLU A 331 6.09 16.75 -7.14
CA GLU A 331 6.89 17.37 -6.09
C GLU A 331 8.37 16.98 -6.16
N ILE A 332 8.68 15.79 -6.67
CA ILE A 332 10.04 15.27 -6.86
C ILE A 332 10.84 16.17 -7.83
N GLU A 333 10.18 16.80 -8.79
CA GLU A 333 10.81 17.73 -9.75
C GLU A 333 11.58 18.86 -9.04
N SER A 334 11.14 19.26 -7.84
CA SER A 334 11.83 20.30 -7.04
C SER A 334 13.24 19.92 -6.61
N LEU A 335 13.60 18.66 -6.70
CA LEU A 335 14.90 18.11 -6.30
C LEU A 335 15.91 18.11 -7.45
N ARG A 336 15.46 18.25 -8.69
CA ARG A 336 16.31 18.28 -9.87
C ARG A 336 17.14 19.57 -9.87
N THR A 337 18.45 19.46 -10.04
CA THR A 337 19.37 20.60 -9.99
C THR A 337 20.20 20.75 -11.25
N ASN A 338 20.88 19.71 -11.69
CA ASN A 338 21.76 19.73 -12.86
C ASN A 338 21.21 18.80 -13.93
N GLU A 339 20.99 19.30 -15.13
CA GLU A 339 20.53 18.51 -16.26
C GLU A 339 21.70 18.20 -17.20
N ILE A 340 21.83 16.92 -17.56
CA ILE A 340 22.69 16.45 -18.65
C ILE A 340 21.77 15.90 -19.72
N ASN A 341 21.78 16.51 -20.89
CA ASN A 341 20.85 16.16 -21.96
C ASN A 341 21.63 15.72 -23.21
N HIS A 342 21.28 14.54 -23.72
CA HIS A 342 21.80 14.02 -24.99
C HIS A 342 20.61 13.74 -25.91
N GLN A 343 20.66 14.23 -27.14
CA GLN A 343 19.59 14.04 -28.12
C GLN A 343 20.16 13.53 -29.45
N GLY A 344 19.34 12.83 -30.22
CA GLY A 344 19.69 12.37 -31.57
C GLY A 344 20.80 11.32 -31.61
N LEU A 345 20.94 10.53 -30.54
CA LEU A 345 21.92 9.43 -30.51
C LEU A 345 21.37 8.23 -31.30
N GLU A 346 22.12 7.76 -32.24
CA GLU A 346 21.85 6.50 -32.93
C GLU A 346 22.69 5.38 -32.31
N LEU A 347 22.02 4.32 -31.84
CA LEU A 347 22.66 3.15 -31.24
C LEU A 347 22.36 1.93 -32.09
N ASN A 348 23.39 1.23 -32.53
CA ASN A 348 23.29 -0.06 -33.19
C ASN A 348 23.43 -1.21 -32.18
N LYS A 349 23.12 -2.41 -32.62
CA LYS A 349 23.29 -3.62 -31.80
C LYS A 349 24.74 -3.72 -31.28
N GLY A 350 24.86 -3.68 -29.92
CA GLY A 350 26.14 -3.78 -29.23
C GLY A 350 26.85 -2.47 -28.95
N ASP A 351 26.30 -1.34 -29.41
CA ASP A 351 26.85 -0.03 -29.06
C ASP A 351 26.58 0.28 -27.57
N MET A 352 27.51 0.98 -26.97
CA MET A 352 27.41 1.55 -25.62
C MET A 352 27.65 3.05 -25.69
N PHE A 353 26.80 3.80 -25.00
CA PHE A 353 26.97 5.24 -24.80
C PHE A 353 27.12 5.52 -23.31
N GLU A 354 28.25 6.07 -22.92
CA GLU A 354 28.53 6.45 -21.55
C GLU A 354 28.10 7.90 -21.32
N ILE A 355 27.25 8.10 -20.30
CA ILE A 355 26.82 9.43 -19.86
C ILE A 355 27.85 9.93 -18.84
N ASN A 356 28.59 10.98 -19.22
CA ASN A 356 29.60 11.60 -18.39
C ASN A 356 29.09 12.87 -17.71
N GLY A 357 29.66 13.22 -16.56
CA GLY A 357 29.33 14.44 -15.81
C GLY A 357 28.27 14.23 -14.73
N VAL A 358 27.88 12.97 -14.46
CA VAL A 358 27.05 12.62 -13.29
C VAL A 358 27.99 12.33 -12.13
N ASP A 359 28.14 13.30 -11.22
CA ASP A 359 29.07 13.23 -10.08
C ASP A 359 28.32 12.84 -8.77
N THR A 360 27.17 12.18 -8.87
CA THR A 360 26.34 11.79 -7.73
C THR A 360 25.79 10.39 -7.91
N PHE A 361 25.55 9.69 -6.79
CA PHE A 361 24.81 8.42 -6.77
C PHE A 361 23.29 8.61 -6.75
N GLN A 362 22.82 9.87 -6.67
CA GLN A 362 21.40 10.22 -6.64
C GLN A 362 21.05 10.93 -7.94
N ALA A 363 20.52 10.20 -8.89
CA ALA A 363 20.18 10.71 -10.20
C ALA A 363 18.77 10.23 -10.63
N ASP A 364 18.08 11.12 -11.33
CA ASP A 364 16.86 10.80 -12.05
C ASP A 364 17.22 10.68 -13.54
N VAL A 365 16.77 9.60 -14.19
CA VAL A 365 17.14 9.30 -15.57
C VAL A 365 15.88 9.12 -16.41
N GLU A 366 15.70 9.98 -17.42
CA GLU A 366 14.65 9.85 -18.41
C GLU A 366 15.25 9.46 -19.76
N ILE A 367 14.77 8.36 -20.35
CA ILE A 367 15.26 7.88 -21.63
C ILE A 367 14.08 7.68 -22.59
N TYR A 368 14.18 8.30 -23.77
CA TYR A 368 13.23 8.11 -24.86
C TYR A 368 13.88 7.31 -25.96
N PHE A 369 13.30 6.16 -26.32
CA PHE A 369 13.74 5.34 -27.43
C PHE A 369 12.77 5.46 -28.59
N GLU A 370 13.32 5.70 -29.79
CA GLU A 370 12.59 5.57 -31.05
C GLU A 370 13.08 4.33 -31.79
N LEU A 371 12.17 3.40 -32.06
CA LEU A 371 12.47 2.18 -32.79
C LEU A 371 11.92 2.29 -34.22
N THR A 372 12.77 2.06 -35.21
CA THR A 372 12.37 2.10 -36.64
C THR A 372 11.42 0.96 -37.01
N SER A 373 11.45 -0.16 -36.28
CA SER A 373 10.50 -1.27 -36.43
C SER A 373 10.48 -2.14 -35.18
N ILE A 374 9.29 -2.39 -34.62
CA ILE A 374 9.10 -3.33 -33.50
C ILE A 374 9.33 -4.77 -33.94
N ASN A 375 9.11 -5.11 -35.23
CA ASN A 375 9.31 -6.45 -35.76
C ASN A 375 10.79 -6.85 -35.89
N ALA A 376 11.72 -5.91 -35.73
CA ALA A 376 13.16 -6.15 -35.75
C ALA A 376 13.75 -6.29 -34.33
N ALA A 377 12.97 -6.07 -33.27
CA ALA A 377 13.38 -6.31 -31.90
C ALA A 377 13.34 -7.85 -31.66
N GLU A 378 14.48 -8.45 -31.42
CA GLU A 378 14.55 -9.81 -30.90
C GLU A 378 13.99 -9.84 -29.47
N PRO A 379 13.25 -10.89 -29.08
CA PRO A 379 12.68 -11.05 -27.75
C PRO A 379 13.74 -11.18 -26.66
#